data_76bc5d180fbff07ec230870bc1c8a5e8
#
_entry.id   76bc5d180fbff07ec230870bc1c8a5e8
#
_cell.length_a   1.000
_cell.length_b   1.000
_cell.length_c   1.000
_cell.angle_alpha   90.00
_cell.angle_beta   90.00
_cell.angle_gamma   90.00
#
_symmetry.space_group_name_H-M   'P 1'
#
loop_
_entity.id
_entity.type
_entity.pdbx_description
1 polymer ?
#
loop_
_entity_poly.entity_id
_entity_poly.type
_entity_poly.pdbx_seq_one_letter_code
_entity_poly.pdbx_strand_id
1 'polypeptide(L)'
;MLKNAIAYILRKRNRTIIVFIILTVVLSCLYSCMNITKSTNNLEKNLYKISNTSLSITKNDGDTFETNQFKELDNIKEIQEIITNYDGLARTTNIKVVDGTQLVERDDLSDEFKNMLSVEATNNSEKNNLFNSGIFTIIKGRHINNNDRGKILIHKELAEKNNLKLNDKIKLQLIDFNNSEKKLEYEFEIIGIFSGKKQEKYTGLSSDFSENMIFIDYESSQKALNKPENNKIVNKLAIFSDSSENTKVALNNIKKIKIDWSKFNVSSDNHVFEETLESIDGIKHIIKIMTYSIMIGGITVLSLILILWLRERIYEIGILLSIGISKIKIVTQFILELLFISLPSFVLSLFIGNVILNIIVGGFMNYDDSTIMVDSLLKSNNLISYIISTKLRNINWNYCYISYYCKFNDIN
;
A
#
# COMPACT_ATOMS: atom_id res chain seq x y z
N MET A 1 29.75 26.72 -31.41
CA MET A 1 28.56 25.85 -31.39
C MET A 1 27.74 26.05 -30.11
N LEU A 2 28.28 25.87 -28.91
CA LEU A 2 27.57 26.01 -27.65
C LEU A 2 26.92 27.38 -27.49
N LYS A 3 27.66 28.48 -27.72
CA LYS A 3 27.12 29.86 -27.66
C LYS A 3 25.98 30.07 -28.65
N ASN A 4 26.05 29.48 -29.84
CA ASN A 4 25.01 29.59 -30.87
C ASN A 4 23.75 28.83 -30.49
N ALA A 5 23.87 27.63 -29.90
CA ALA A 5 22.73 26.87 -29.40
C ALA A 5 21.97 27.61 -28.28
N ILE A 6 22.67 28.17 -27.30
CA ILE A 6 22.09 28.95 -26.23
C ILE A 6 21.42 30.23 -26.77
N ALA A 7 22.12 30.97 -27.68
CA ALA A 7 21.56 32.18 -28.28
C ALA A 7 20.26 31.88 -29.07
N TYR A 8 20.20 30.73 -29.74
CA TYR A 8 19.00 30.31 -30.47
C TYR A 8 17.85 30.00 -29.53
N ILE A 9 18.06 29.23 -28.46
CA ILE A 9 17.07 28.90 -27.44
C ILE A 9 16.47 30.20 -26.87
N LEU A 10 17.29 31.18 -26.53
CA LEU A 10 16.85 32.46 -25.98
C LEU A 10 16.09 33.33 -27.00
N ARG A 11 16.44 33.23 -28.29
CA ARG A 11 15.84 34.03 -29.38
C ARG A 11 14.44 33.51 -29.78
N LYS A 12 14.23 32.18 -29.75
CA LYS A 12 12.98 31.51 -30.14
C LYS A 12 12.21 30.96 -28.92
N ARG A 13 11.99 31.81 -27.92
CA ARG A 13 11.43 31.44 -26.60
C ARG A 13 10.13 30.63 -26.68
N ASN A 14 9.16 31.06 -27.49
CA ASN A 14 7.84 30.42 -27.52
C ASN A 14 7.93 28.94 -27.96
N ARG A 15 8.78 28.59 -28.89
CA ARG A 15 8.99 27.21 -29.36
C ARG A 15 9.72 26.38 -28.32
N THR A 16 10.77 26.93 -27.76
CA THR A 16 11.54 26.29 -26.68
C THR A 16 10.64 25.95 -25.52
N ILE A 17 9.73 26.85 -25.14
CA ILE A 17 8.76 26.63 -24.07
C ILE A 17 7.78 25.50 -24.42
N ILE A 18 7.28 25.44 -25.67
CA ILE A 18 6.36 24.37 -26.09
C ILE A 18 7.07 23.00 -25.99
N VAL A 19 8.28 22.87 -26.56
CA VAL A 19 9.05 21.62 -26.49
C VAL A 19 9.38 21.26 -25.04
N PHE A 20 9.76 22.23 -24.24
CA PHE A 20 10.04 22.07 -22.81
C PHE A 20 8.84 21.53 -22.04
N ILE A 21 7.62 22.12 -22.24
CA ILE A 21 6.39 21.68 -21.58
C ILE A 21 6.06 20.24 -21.99
N ILE A 22 6.10 19.93 -23.29
CA ILE A 22 5.77 18.60 -23.80
C ILE A 22 6.72 17.55 -23.26
N LEU A 23 8.02 17.83 -23.30
CA LEU A 23 9.04 16.94 -22.71
C LEU A 23 8.80 16.74 -21.23
N THR A 24 8.51 17.81 -20.49
CA THR A 24 8.26 17.73 -19.04
C THR A 24 7.04 16.86 -18.74
N VAL A 25 5.93 17.01 -19.48
CA VAL A 25 4.72 16.21 -19.30
C VAL A 25 4.99 14.74 -19.59
N VAL A 26 5.58 14.42 -20.76
CA VAL A 26 5.89 13.03 -21.13
C VAL A 26 6.80 12.37 -20.10
N LEU A 27 7.89 13.04 -19.71
CA LEU A 27 8.83 12.52 -18.72
C LEU A 27 8.22 12.38 -17.34
N SER A 28 7.32 13.29 -16.93
CA SER A 28 6.59 13.20 -15.65
C SER A 28 5.68 11.98 -15.61
N CYS A 29 4.95 11.72 -16.69
CA CYS A 29 4.08 10.54 -16.78
C CYS A 29 4.90 9.25 -16.76
N LEU A 30 6.01 9.17 -17.51
CA LEU A 30 6.90 8.01 -17.50
C LEU A 30 7.51 7.79 -16.11
N TYR A 31 7.96 8.85 -15.44
CA TYR A 31 8.49 8.78 -14.08
C TYR A 31 7.45 8.24 -13.09
N SER A 32 6.21 8.71 -13.18
CA SER A 32 5.10 8.21 -12.34
C SER A 32 4.84 6.73 -12.57
N CYS A 33 4.77 6.28 -13.82
CA CYS A 33 4.61 4.85 -14.16
C CYS A 33 5.76 3.99 -13.62
N MET A 34 7.01 4.47 -13.72
CA MET A 34 8.18 3.75 -13.20
C MET A 34 8.12 3.63 -11.67
N ASN A 35 7.71 4.68 -10.96
CA ASN A 35 7.58 4.64 -9.51
C ASN A 35 6.48 3.66 -9.06
N ILE A 36 5.32 3.68 -9.71
CA ILE A 36 4.24 2.73 -9.41
C ILE A 36 4.75 1.29 -9.65
N THR A 37 5.40 1.01 -10.77
CA THR A 37 5.97 -0.32 -11.05
C THR A 37 6.96 -0.76 -9.98
N LYS A 38 7.86 0.14 -9.54
CA LYS A 38 8.85 -0.17 -8.50
C LYS A 38 8.17 -0.49 -7.17
N SER A 39 7.19 0.31 -6.77
CA SER A 39 6.45 0.09 -5.51
C SER A 39 5.65 -1.19 -5.54
N THR A 40 4.98 -1.48 -6.65
CA THR A 40 4.24 -2.73 -6.88
C THR A 40 5.16 -3.96 -6.81
N ASN A 41 6.35 -3.89 -7.41
CA ASN A 41 7.35 -4.98 -7.33
C ASN A 41 7.90 -5.18 -5.91
N ASN A 42 8.06 -4.11 -5.13
CA ASN A 42 8.50 -4.21 -3.74
C ASN A 42 7.41 -4.85 -2.86
N LEU A 43 6.16 -4.46 -3.07
CA LEU A 43 5.01 -5.06 -2.39
C LEU A 43 4.93 -6.57 -2.67
N GLU A 44 4.99 -6.96 -3.94
CA GLU A 44 5.00 -8.36 -4.34
C GLU A 44 6.13 -9.17 -3.69
N LYS A 45 7.37 -8.63 -3.70
CA LYS A 45 8.51 -9.28 -3.04
C LYS A 45 8.29 -9.47 -1.54
N ASN A 46 7.69 -8.49 -0.86
CA ASN A 46 7.40 -8.59 0.55
C ASN A 46 6.33 -9.65 0.83
N LEU A 47 5.28 -9.70 0.01
CA LEU A 47 4.24 -10.74 0.09
C LEU A 47 4.83 -12.13 -0.13
N TYR A 48 5.65 -12.34 -1.15
CA TYR A 48 6.33 -13.62 -1.36
C TYR A 48 7.27 -13.99 -0.23
N LYS A 49 7.98 -13.03 0.36
CA LYS A 49 8.84 -13.31 1.51
C LYS A 49 8.04 -13.81 2.70
N ILE A 50 6.94 -13.15 3.03
CA ILE A 50 6.04 -13.53 4.13
C ILE A 50 5.43 -14.90 3.85
N SER A 51 4.87 -15.11 2.66
CA SER A 51 4.27 -16.35 2.22
C SER A 51 5.24 -17.56 2.29
N ASN A 52 6.50 -17.35 1.93
CA ASN A 52 7.51 -18.40 1.95
C ASN A 52 8.06 -18.76 3.34
N THR A 53 7.78 -17.93 4.35
CA THR A 53 8.25 -18.16 5.74
C THR A 53 7.12 -18.47 6.70
N SER A 54 5.88 -18.55 6.22
CA SER A 54 4.70 -18.85 7.02
C SER A 54 3.96 -20.09 6.52
N LEU A 55 3.42 -20.85 7.46
CA LEU A 55 2.49 -21.95 7.24
C LEU A 55 1.20 -21.65 7.97
N SER A 56 0.09 -22.11 7.47
CA SER A 56 -1.19 -22.07 8.16
C SER A 56 -1.76 -23.47 8.36
N ILE A 57 -2.37 -23.67 9.52
CA ILE A 57 -3.20 -24.82 9.81
C ILE A 57 -4.63 -24.33 9.92
N THR A 58 -5.50 -24.88 9.08
CA THR A 58 -6.94 -24.60 9.06
C THR A 58 -7.71 -25.91 9.01
N LYS A 59 -8.94 -25.91 9.45
CA LYS A 59 -9.83 -27.07 9.30
C LYS A 59 -10.46 -27.07 7.91
N ASN A 60 -10.62 -28.24 7.29
CA ASN A 60 -11.11 -28.37 5.91
C ASN A 60 -12.54 -27.89 5.70
N ASP A 61 -13.38 -27.93 6.75
CA ASP A 61 -14.75 -27.43 6.73
C ASP A 61 -14.86 -25.93 7.03
N GLY A 62 -13.73 -25.24 7.29
CA GLY A 62 -13.69 -23.83 7.64
C GLY A 62 -14.16 -23.51 9.06
N ASP A 63 -14.48 -24.52 9.88
CA ASP A 63 -14.94 -24.34 11.25
C ASP A 63 -13.78 -24.14 12.23
N THR A 64 -14.09 -23.79 13.47
CA THR A 64 -13.11 -23.65 14.55
C THR A 64 -12.58 -25.01 15.00
N PHE A 65 -11.39 -25.01 15.59
CA PHE A 65 -10.80 -26.17 16.23
C PHE A 65 -10.06 -25.78 17.53
N GLU A 66 -9.86 -26.77 18.40
CA GLU A 66 -9.22 -26.57 19.69
C GLU A 66 -7.68 -26.49 19.56
N THR A 67 -7.08 -25.47 20.16
CA THR A 67 -5.61 -25.29 20.17
C THR A 67 -4.86 -26.43 20.87
N ASN A 68 -5.52 -27.10 21.83
CA ASN A 68 -4.96 -28.23 22.57
C ASN A 68 -4.44 -29.37 21.70
N GLN A 69 -5.06 -29.58 20.54
CA GLN A 69 -4.66 -30.63 19.59
C GLN A 69 -3.27 -30.39 19.01
N PHE A 70 -2.79 -29.16 19.06
CA PHE A 70 -1.55 -28.71 18.42
C PHE A 70 -0.45 -28.29 19.42
N LYS A 71 -0.54 -28.68 20.70
CA LYS A 71 0.49 -28.35 21.71
C LYS A 71 1.88 -28.85 21.35
N GLU A 72 2.00 -29.92 20.56
CA GLU A 72 3.28 -30.43 20.11
C GLU A 72 4.03 -29.47 19.17
N LEU A 73 3.36 -28.47 18.59
CA LEU A 73 4.00 -27.43 17.78
C LEU A 73 5.05 -26.65 18.55
N ASP A 74 4.83 -26.41 19.85
CA ASP A 74 5.74 -25.67 20.71
C ASP A 74 7.11 -26.35 20.86
N ASN A 75 7.20 -27.66 20.54
CA ASN A 75 8.42 -28.45 20.64
C ASN A 75 9.22 -28.49 19.32
N ILE A 76 8.71 -27.89 18.24
CA ILE A 76 9.38 -27.88 16.94
C ILE A 76 10.35 -26.69 16.88
N LYS A 77 11.65 -26.97 16.83
CA LYS A 77 12.72 -25.95 16.89
C LYS A 77 12.74 -24.96 15.73
N GLU A 78 12.26 -25.37 14.58
CA GLU A 78 12.21 -24.58 13.36
C GLU A 78 11.07 -23.55 13.36
N ILE A 79 10.18 -23.64 14.36
CA ILE A 79 9.09 -22.67 14.56
C ILE A 79 9.59 -21.53 15.46
N GLN A 80 9.52 -20.33 14.93
CA GLN A 80 9.88 -19.11 15.65
C GLN A 80 8.71 -18.56 16.46
N GLU A 81 7.52 -18.55 15.87
CA GLU A 81 6.32 -17.98 16.48
C GLU A 81 5.06 -18.67 15.95
N ILE A 82 4.09 -18.87 16.83
CA ILE A 82 2.76 -19.37 16.49
C ILE A 82 1.76 -18.27 16.80
N ILE A 83 0.99 -17.90 15.78
CA ILE A 83 -0.08 -16.90 15.89
C ILE A 83 -1.42 -17.60 15.85
N THR A 84 -2.17 -17.38 16.92
CA THR A 84 -3.55 -17.88 17.05
C THR A 84 -4.50 -16.85 16.47
N ASN A 85 -5.33 -17.26 15.50
CA ASN A 85 -6.35 -16.40 14.92
C ASN A 85 -7.74 -17.03 15.12
N TYR A 86 -8.66 -16.19 15.60
CA TYR A 86 -10.07 -16.53 15.70
C TYR A 86 -10.88 -15.46 14.97
N ASP A 87 -11.66 -15.88 13.98
CA ASP A 87 -12.55 -15.02 13.20
C ASP A 87 -13.98 -15.20 13.68
N GLY A 88 -14.65 -14.10 13.97
CA GLY A 88 -16.01 -14.12 14.48
C GLY A 88 -16.78 -12.82 14.23
N LEU A 89 -17.94 -12.73 14.81
CA LEU A 89 -18.78 -11.55 14.79
C LEU A 89 -19.02 -11.05 16.21
N ALA A 90 -19.17 -9.74 16.35
CA ALA A 90 -19.56 -9.13 17.61
C ALA A 90 -20.69 -8.13 17.42
N ARG A 91 -21.56 -8.07 18.44
CA ARG A 91 -22.52 -6.97 18.62
C ARG A 91 -21.90 -5.90 19.50
N THR A 92 -22.28 -4.67 19.23
CA THR A 92 -21.93 -3.53 20.06
C THR A 92 -23.15 -3.01 20.80
N THR A 93 -22.97 -2.59 22.06
CA THR A 93 -24.05 -2.00 22.85
C THR A 93 -23.89 -0.49 23.03
N ASN A 94 -22.65 0.00 22.91
CA ASN A 94 -22.31 1.39 23.18
C ASN A 94 -21.76 2.18 21.99
N ILE A 95 -21.65 1.58 20.81
CA ILE A 95 -21.20 2.25 19.59
C ILE A 95 -22.08 1.87 18.39
N LYS A 96 -22.06 2.72 17.36
CA LYS A 96 -22.76 2.50 16.09
C LYS A 96 -21.79 2.04 15.03
N VAL A 97 -22.16 1.01 14.28
CA VAL A 97 -21.40 0.56 13.10
C VAL A 97 -21.40 1.63 12.00
N VAL A 98 -20.43 1.60 11.12
CA VAL A 98 -20.36 2.46 9.95
C VAL A 98 -21.35 1.93 8.91
N ASP A 99 -22.21 2.80 8.39
CA ASP A 99 -23.15 2.46 7.33
C ASP A 99 -22.37 2.37 6.01
N GLY A 100 -22.51 1.26 5.31
CA GLY A 100 -21.91 1.10 3.99
C GLY A 100 -22.69 1.85 2.91
N THR A 101 -22.04 2.08 1.78
CA THR A 101 -22.64 2.63 0.56
C THR A 101 -23.47 1.60 -0.21
N GLN A 102 -23.92 0.52 0.42
CA GLN A 102 -24.65 -0.55 -0.23
C GLN A 102 -25.98 -0.09 -0.79
N LEU A 103 -26.21 -0.44 -2.07
CA LEU A 103 -27.46 -0.21 -2.77
C LEU A 103 -28.51 -1.33 -2.56
N VAL A 104 -28.12 -2.42 -1.91
CA VAL A 104 -28.98 -3.58 -1.69
C VAL A 104 -29.22 -3.78 -0.22
N GLU A 105 -30.44 -3.49 0.24
CA GLU A 105 -30.91 -3.87 1.58
C GLU A 105 -31.46 -5.31 1.54
N ARG A 106 -31.12 -6.08 2.55
CA ARG A 106 -31.66 -7.43 2.77
C ARG A 106 -32.80 -7.38 3.77
N ASP A 107 -34.03 -7.55 3.25
CA ASP A 107 -35.25 -7.59 4.09
C ASP A 107 -35.42 -8.91 4.88
N ASP A 108 -34.66 -9.96 4.45
CA ASP A 108 -34.68 -11.28 5.08
C ASP A 108 -33.80 -11.37 6.34
N LEU A 109 -32.94 -10.35 6.59
CA LEU A 109 -32.11 -10.30 7.79
C LEU A 109 -32.83 -9.65 8.96
N SER A 110 -32.84 -10.31 10.11
CA SER A 110 -33.32 -9.67 11.34
C SER A 110 -32.42 -8.48 11.69
N ASP A 111 -32.99 -7.45 12.32
CA ASP A 111 -32.26 -6.23 12.71
C ASP A 111 -31.04 -6.52 13.60
N GLU A 112 -31.02 -7.68 14.23
CA GLU A 112 -29.91 -8.16 15.04
C GLU A 112 -28.62 -8.38 14.22
N PHE A 113 -28.73 -8.70 12.92
CA PHE A 113 -27.60 -8.96 12.04
C PHE A 113 -27.16 -7.71 11.25
N LYS A 114 -27.96 -6.65 11.26
CA LYS A 114 -27.65 -5.40 10.55
C LYS A 114 -26.53 -4.58 11.23
N ASN A 115 -26.34 -4.74 12.55
CA ASN A 115 -25.39 -3.95 13.37
C ASN A 115 -24.31 -4.83 13.98
N MET A 116 -23.50 -5.46 13.13
CA MET A 116 -22.42 -6.34 13.57
C MET A 116 -21.05 -5.83 13.12
N LEU A 117 -20.06 -6.07 13.95
CA LEU A 117 -18.65 -5.91 13.64
C LEU A 117 -18.05 -7.26 13.25
N SER A 118 -17.17 -7.25 12.27
CA SER A 118 -16.26 -8.37 12.00
C SER A 118 -15.12 -8.33 13.00
N VAL A 119 -14.88 -9.44 13.68
CA VAL A 119 -13.85 -9.58 14.71
C VAL A 119 -12.77 -10.52 14.22
N GLU A 120 -11.53 -10.08 14.27
CA GLU A 120 -10.37 -10.96 14.18
C GLU A 120 -9.61 -10.89 15.51
N ALA A 121 -9.61 -11.99 16.26
CA ALA A 121 -8.87 -12.10 17.50
C ALA A 121 -7.51 -12.74 17.25
N THR A 122 -6.44 -12.06 17.67
CA THR A 122 -5.06 -12.51 17.42
C THR A 122 -4.15 -12.20 18.59
N ASN A 123 -3.10 -12.99 18.76
CA ASN A 123 -2.05 -12.71 19.74
C ASN A 123 -0.94 -11.79 19.19
N ASN A 124 -0.91 -11.53 17.87
CA ASN A 124 0.03 -10.59 17.26
C ASN A 124 -0.56 -10.01 15.96
N SER A 125 -1.11 -8.79 16.04
CA SER A 125 -1.72 -8.15 14.87
C SER A 125 -0.71 -7.59 13.86
N GLU A 126 0.55 -7.35 14.26
CA GLU A 126 1.58 -6.87 13.35
C GLU A 126 1.88 -7.88 12.24
N LYS A 127 1.85 -9.18 12.58
CA LYS A 127 2.05 -10.28 11.62
C LYS A 127 0.77 -10.74 10.92
N ASN A 128 -0.35 -10.10 11.17
CA ASN A 128 -1.56 -10.35 10.42
C ASN A 128 -1.39 -9.98 8.95
N ASN A 129 -1.95 -10.77 8.06
CA ASN A 129 -1.77 -10.62 6.63
C ASN A 129 -2.23 -9.25 6.11
N LEU A 130 -3.31 -8.69 6.67
CA LEU A 130 -3.84 -7.38 6.27
C LEU A 130 -2.90 -6.23 6.64
N PHE A 131 -2.22 -6.31 7.79
CA PHE A 131 -1.21 -5.34 8.19
C PHE A 131 0.13 -5.57 7.49
N ASN A 132 0.56 -6.82 7.36
CA ASN A 132 1.82 -7.18 6.71
C ASN A 132 1.84 -6.85 5.22
N SER A 133 0.70 -7.00 4.54
CA SER A 133 0.55 -6.62 3.13
C SER A 133 0.44 -5.12 2.92
N GLY A 134 0.23 -4.34 3.99
CA GLY A 134 0.00 -2.90 3.92
C GLY A 134 -1.43 -2.52 3.55
N ILE A 135 -2.35 -3.51 3.47
CA ILE A 135 -3.79 -3.27 3.28
C ILE A 135 -4.31 -2.41 4.41
N PHE A 136 -3.97 -2.77 5.65
CA PHE A 136 -4.23 -1.95 6.82
C PHE A 136 -2.94 -1.35 7.36
N THR A 137 -3.05 -0.13 7.88
CA THR A 137 -1.93 0.60 8.48
C THR A 137 -2.36 1.23 9.80
N ILE A 138 -1.55 1.09 10.85
CA ILE A 138 -1.80 1.78 12.12
C ILE A 138 -1.54 3.28 11.92
N ILE A 139 -2.56 4.10 12.21
CA ILE A 139 -2.47 5.57 12.15
C ILE A 139 -2.08 6.13 13.51
N LYS A 140 -2.64 5.56 14.59
CA LYS A 140 -2.38 5.99 15.96
C LYS A 140 -2.29 4.78 16.88
N GLY A 141 -1.45 4.86 17.89
CA GLY A 141 -1.29 3.79 18.86
C GLY A 141 -0.32 2.71 18.40
N ARG A 142 -0.58 1.45 18.73
CA ARG A 142 0.28 0.30 18.48
C ARG A 142 -0.50 -0.96 18.12
N HIS A 143 0.19 -1.96 17.61
CA HIS A 143 -0.33 -3.31 17.40
C HIS A 143 -0.62 -4.07 18.69
N ILE A 144 -1.51 -5.07 18.61
CA ILE A 144 -1.73 -6.08 19.65
C ILE A 144 -0.51 -6.99 19.71
N ASN A 145 -0.11 -7.33 20.93
CA ASN A 145 0.95 -8.30 21.20
C ASN A 145 0.44 -9.41 22.15
N ASN A 146 1.23 -10.46 22.31
CA ASN A 146 0.84 -11.64 23.08
C ASN A 146 0.54 -11.39 24.58
N ASN A 147 1.03 -10.29 25.14
CA ASN A 147 0.81 -9.91 26.54
C ASN A 147 -0.44 -9.06 26.77
N ASP A 148 -1.09 -8.61 25.70
CA ASP A 148 -2.25 -7.76 25.79
C ASP A 148 -3.48 -8.53 26.28
N ARG A 149 -4.30 -7.85 27.10
CA ARG A 149 -5.55 -8.36 27.65
C ARG A 149 -6.60 -7.25 27.65
N GLY A 150 -7.77 -7.55 27.13
CA GLY A 150 -8.86 -6.57 26.99
C GLY A 150 -8.49 -5.41 26.04
N LYS A 151 -7.72 -5.68 24.96
CA LYS A 151 -7.24 -4.66 24.05
C LYS A 151 -7.85 -4.82 22.66
N ILE A 152 -8.07 -3.68 21.98
CA ILE A 152 -8.74 -3.63 20.68
C ILE A 152 -8.06 -2.61 19.75
N LEU A 153 -8.02 -2.96 18.46
CA LEU A 153 -7.76 -2.02 17.36
C LEU A 153 -9.08 -1.78 16.63
N ILE A 154 -9.34 -0.53 16.29
CA ILE A 154 -10.55 -0.13 15.57
C ILE A 154 -10.20 0.64 14.30
N HIS A 155 -11.09 0.58 13.32
CA HIS A 155 -10.94 1.35 12.09
C HIS A 155 -11.15 2.85 12.33
N LYS A 156 -10.44 3.69 11.57
CA LYS A 156 -10.50 5.16 11.67
C LYS A 156 -11.92 5.69 11.57
N GLU A 157 -12.68 5.24 10.58
CA GLU A 157 -14.04 5.73 10.35
C GLU A 157 -15.01 5.30 11.44
N LEU A 158 -14.83 4.08 12.02
CA LEU A 158 -15.59 3.65 13.20
C LEU A 158 -15.27 4.54 14.40
N ALA A 159 -13.99 4.90 14.59
CA ALA A 159 -13.56 5.82 15.63
C ALA A 159 -14.16 7.22 15.45
N GLU A 160 -14.13 7.75 14.24
CA GLU A 160 -14.64 9.09 13.89
C GLU A 160 -16.18 9.15 14.08
N LYS A 161 -16.91 8.15 13.58
CA LYS A 161 -18.39 8.08 13.71
C LYS A 161 -18.84 8.11 15.17
N ASN A 162 -18.07 7.50 16.07
CA ASN A 162 -18.42 7.36 17.49
C ASN A 162 -17.61 8.31 18.40
N ASN A 163 -16.81 9.23 17.85
CA ASN A 163 -15.92 10.15 18.59
C ASN A 163 -14.97 9.44 19.57
N LEU A 164 -14.49 8.24 19.21
CA LEU A 164 -13.61 7.42 20.03
C LEU A 164 -12.13 7.79 19.87
N LYS A 165 -11.39 7.67 20.96
CA LYS A 165 -9.95 7.96 21.05
C LYS A 165 -9.22 6.76 21.64
N LEU A 166 -7.87 6.82 21.60
CA LEU A 166 -7.04 5.87 22.33
C LEU A 166 -7.39 5.90 23.82
N ASN A 167 -7.37 4.73 24.45
CA ASN A 167 -7.72 4.43 25.84
C ASN A 167 -9.22 4.49 26.15
N ASP A 168 -10.10 4.84 25.20
CA ASP A 168 -11.53 4.68 25.38
C ASP A 168 -11.90 3.19 25.40
N LYS A 169 -13.06 2.87 25.99
CA LYS A 169 -13.51 1.50 26.18
C LYS A 169 -14.77 1.20 25.36
N ILE A 170 -14.73 0.05 24.71
CA ILE A 170 -15.84 -0.49 23.91
C ILE A 170 -16.34 -1.78 24.54
N LYS A 171 -17.65 -1.92 24.62
CA LYS A 171 -18.29 -3.15 25.06
C LYS A 171 -18.72 -3.98 23.87
N LEU A 172 -18.23 -5.20 23.82
CA LEU A 172 -18.49 -6.16 22.75
C LEU A 172 -19.15 -7.42 23.33
N GLN A 173 -20.11 -7.92 22.58
CA GLN A 173 -20.68 -9.23 22.78
C GLN A 173 -20.30 -10.12 21.61
N LEU A 174 -19.33 -11.01 21.81
CA LEU A 174 -18.94 -11.98 20.80
C LEU A 174 -20.05 -13.01 20.59
N ILE A 175 -20.27 -13.41 19.33
CA ILE A 175 -21.28 -14.38 18.96
C ILE A 175 -20.63 -15.75 18.85
N ASP A 176 -21.06 -16.67 19.70
CA ASP A 176 -20.75 -18.09 19.55
C ASP A 176 -21.91 -18.78 18.82
N PHE A 177 -21.72 -19.13 17.55
CA PHE A 177 -22.75 -19.80 16.75
C PHE A 177 -23.11 -21.19 17.27
N ASN A 178 -22.22 -21.81 18.03
CA ASN A 178 -22.39 -23.16 18.61
C ASN A 178 -23.07 -23.11 19.98
N ASN A 179 -23.16 -21.93 20.62
CA ASN A 179 -23.72 -21.79 21.95
C ASN A 179 -24.45 -20.44 22.13
N SER A 180 -25.70 -20.37 21.66
CA SER A 180 -26.49 -19.13 21.61
C SER A 180 -26.96 -18.61 22.99
N GLU A 181 -26.82 -19.38 24.07
CA GLU A 181 -27.51 -19.07 25.36
C GLU A 181 -26.70 -18.11 26.25
N LYS A 182 -25.39 -17.92 26.08
CA LYS A 182 -24.58 -17.09 26.97
C LYS A 182 -24.07 -15.84 26.27
N LYS A 183 -24.79 -14.75 26.42
CA LYS A 183 -24.42 -13.43 25.92
C LYS A 183 -23.58 -12.70 26.98
N LEU A 184 -22.23 -12.89 26.96
CA LEU A 184 -21.33 -12.16 27.85
C LEU A 184 -20.85 -10.88 27.16
N GLU A 185 -21.09 -9.74 27.81
CA GLU A 185 -20.43 -8.49 27.42
C GLU A 185 -19.01 -8.45 27.99
N TYR A 186 -18.05 -8.11 27.15
CA TYR A 186 -16.67 -7.92 27.56
C TYR A 186 -16.20 -6.52 27.15
N GLU A 187 -15.45 -5.87 28.02
CA GLU A 187 -14.96 -4.52 27.82
C GLU A 187 -13.53 -4.54 27.25
N PHE A 188 -13.31 -3.83 26.14
CA PHE A 188 -12.01 -3.70 25.48
C PHE A 188 -11.58 -2.24 25.45
N GLU A 189 -10.31 -1.99 25.72
CA GLU A 189 -9.66 -0.67 25.64
C GLU A 189 -9.00 -0.50 24.29
N ILE A 190 -9.20 0.64 23.64
CA ILE A 190 -8.64 0.98 22.34
C ILE A 190 -7.16 1.31 22.49
N ILE A 191 -6.29 0.49 21.89
CA ILE A 191 -4.83 0.71 21.89
C ILE A 191 -4.29 1.14 20.55
N GLY A 192 -5.08 1.03 19.49
CA GLY A 192 -4.67 1.48 18.17
C GLY A 192 -5.86 1.77 17.26
N ILE A 193 -5.63 2.69 16.35
CA ILE A 193 -6.55 3.07 15.28
C ILE A 193 -5.84 2.80 13.96
N PHE A 194 -6.47 2.04 13.09
CA PHE A 194 -5.93 1.70 11.77
C PHE A 194 -6.82 2.25 10.64
N SER A 195 -6.26 2.30 9.44
CA SER A 195 -7.00 2.60 8.21
C SER A 195 -6.60 1.64 7.11
N GLY A 196 -7.36 1.66 6.05
CA GLY A 196 -7.18 0.86 4.86
C GLY A 196 -8.48 0.17 4.48
N LYS A 197 -8.52 -0.42 3.29
CA LYS A 197 -9.70 -1.10 2.79
C LYS A 197 -9.30 -2.45 2.20
N LYS A 198 -9.91 -3.53 2.67
CA LYS A 198 -9.77 -4.87 2.07
C LYS A 198 -10.81 -5.04 0.97
N GLN A 199 -10.65 -6.05 0.13
CA GLN A 199 -11.71 -6.46 -0.76
C GLN A 199 -12.93 -6.89 0.03
N GLU A 200 -14.07 -6.26 -0.22
CA GLU A 200 -15.31 -6.44 0.52
C GLU A 200 -16.24 -7.40 -0.21
N LYS A 201 -16.97 -8.20 0.56
CA LYS A 201 -18.06 -9.02 0.04
C LYS A 201 -19.35 -8.30 0.34
N TYR A 202 -20.17 -8.07 -0.65
CA TYR A 202 -21.44 -7.37 -0.49
C TYR A 202 -22.57 -8.37 -0.21
N THR A 203 -22.62 -8.90 1.02
CA THR A 203 -23.66 -9.86 1.43
C THR A 203 -24.85 -9.20 2.11
N GLY A 204 -24.80 -7.90 2.35
CA GLY A 204 -25.84 -7.12 3.06
C GLY A 204 -25.60 -7.00 4.57
N LEU A 205 -24.46 -7.48 5.06
CA LEU A 205 -24.06 -7.39 6.45
C LEU A 205 -23.14 -6.20 6.68
N SER A 206 -23.33 -5.47 7.78
CA SER A 206 -22.42 -4.39 8.18
C SER A 206 -20.99 -4.88 8.44
N SER A 207 -20.83 -6.13 8.84
CA SER A 207 -19.55 -6.79 9.09
C SER A 207 -18.70 -7.05 7.82
N ASP A 208 -19.28 -6.92 6.63
CA ASP A 208 -18.55 -7.06 5.37
C ASP A 208 -17.60 -5.90 5.12
N PHE A 209 -17.92 -4.72 5.66
CA PHE A 209 -17.16 -3.50 5.46
C PHE A 209 -15.88 -3.47 6.28
N SER A 210 -14.81 -2.98 5.67
CA SER A 210 -13.51 -2.79 6.32
C SER A 210 -13.59 -1.85 7.51
N GLU A 211 -14.46 -0.84 7.44
CA GLU A 211 -14.72 0.16 8.47
C GLU A 211 -15.31 -0.45 9.74
N ASN A 212 -15.99 -1.60 9.62
CA ASN A 212 -16.59 -2.35 10.72
C ASN A 212 -15.75 -3.56 11.15
N MET A 213 -14.52 -3.66 10.66
CA MET A 213 -13.57 -4.67 11.11
C MET A 213 -12.81 -4.18 12.34
N ILE A 214 -12.63 -5.07 13.31
CA ILE A 214 -11.89 -4.82 14.54
C ILE A 214 -10.94 -5.98 14.81
N PHE A 215 -9.80 -5.67 15.44
CA PHE A 215 -8.86 -6.67 15.95
C PHE A 215 -8.87 -6.63 17.47
N ILE A 216 -8.97 -7.79 18.11
CA ILE A 216 -8.93 -7.93 19.58
C ILE A 216 -7.84 -8.90 20.00
N ASP A 217 -7.39 -8.82 21.26
CA ASP A 217 -6.46 -9.81 21.77
C ASP A 217 -7.15 -11.18 21.91
N TYR A 218 -6.41 -12.23 21.53
CA TYR A 218 -6.92 -13.59 21.48
C TYR A 218 -7.41 -14.09 22.84
N GLU A 219 -6.66 -13.85 23.91
CA GLU A 219 -7.00 -14.35 25.24
C GLU A 219 -8.31 -13.80 25.77
N SER A 220 -8.56 -12.51 25.56
CA SER A 220 -9.81 -11.88 25.96
C SER A 220 -10.98 -12.31 25.09
N SER A 221 -10.74 -12.62 23.81
CA SER A 221 -11.77 -13.19 22.95
C SER A 221 -12.28 -14.54 23.46
N GLN A 222 -11.37 -15.42 23.93
CA GLN A 222 -11.74 -16.72 24.46
C GLN A 222 -12.52 -16.60 25.78
N LYS A 223 -12.15 -15.62 26.63
CA LYS A 223 -12.92 -15.31 27.85
C LYS A 223 -14.32 -14.77 27.51
N ALA A 224 -14.42 -13.86 26.54
CA ALA A 224 -15.69 -13.32 26.07
C ALA A 224 -16.62 -14.39 25.48
N LEU A 225 -16.04 -15.41 24.83
CA LEU A 225 -16.73 -16.61 24.34
C LEU A 225 -17.00 -17.64 25.44
N ASN A 226 -16.59 -17.38 26.68
CA ASN A 226 -16.70 -18.32 27.81
C ASN A 226 -16.05 -19.68 27.55
N LYS A 227 -14.90 -19.68 26.80
CA LYS A 227 -14.15 -20.91 26.56
C LYS A 227 -13.18 -21.16 27.72
N PRO A 228 -13.14 -22.40 28.27
CA PRO A 228 -12.17 -22.73 29.32
C PRO A 228 -10.74 -22.74 28.77
N GLU A 229 -9.76 -22.57 29.66
CA GLU A 229 -8.33 -22.50 29.32
C GLU A 229 -7.86 -23.68 28.47
N ASN A 230 -8.42 -24.86 28.72
CA ASN A 230 -8.06 -26.08 28.00
C ASN A 230 -8.79 -26.29 26.68
N ASN A 231 -9.82 -25.49 26.34
CA ASN A 231 -10.64 -25.67 25.15
C ASN A 231 -10.75 -24.36 24.34
N LYS A 232 -9.67 -23.60 24.27
CA LYS A 232 -9.58 -22.42 23.43
C LYS A 232 -9.68 -22.80 21.96
N ILE A 233 -10.41 -22.01 21.20
CA ILE A 233 -10.70 -22.27 19.78
C ILE A 233 -10.03 -21.26 18.86
N VAL A 234 -9.66 -21.72 17.69
CA VAL A 234 -9.11 -20.92 16.58
C VAL A 234 -9.74 -21.33 15.26
N ASN A 235 -9.76 -20.44 14.29
CA ASN A 235 -10.04 -20.77 12.89
C ASN A 235 -8.75 -21.10 12.16
N LYS A 236 -7.62 -20.49 12.62
CA LYS A 236 -6.33 -20.62 11.96
C LYS A 236 -5.18 -20.54 12.97
N LEU A 237 -4.20 -21.39 12.82
CA LEU A 237 -2.87 -21.24 13.41
C LEU A 237 -1.90 -20.81 12.32
N ALA A 238 -1.33 -19.63 12.44
CA ALA A 238 -0.26 -19.18 11.55
C ALA A 238 1.09 -19.42 12.21
N ILE A 239 1.97 -20.14 11.52
CA ILE A 239 3.26 -20.62 12.02
C ILE A 239 4.35 -19.91 11.23
N PHE A 240 5.24 -19.22 11.91
CA PHE A 240 6.33 -18.47 11.30
C PHE A 240 7.66 -19.15 11.58
N SER A 241 8.53 -19.17 10.56
CA SER A 241 9.90 -19.69 10.61
C SER A 241 10.89 -18.60 10.17
N ASP A 242 12.18 -18.77 10.51
CA ASP A 242 13.23 -17.81 10.15
C ASP A 242 13.55 -17.78 8.66
N SER A 243 13.35 -18.89 7.97
CA SER A 243 13.71 -19.05 6.57
C SER A 243 12.79 -20.02 5.84
N SER A 244 12.75 -19.92 4.51
CA SER A 244 12.01 -20.85 3.65
C SER A 244 12.48 -22.31 3.79
N GLU A 245 13.77 -22.54 4.15
CA GLU A 245 14.29 -23.88 4.42
C GLU A 245 13.71 -24.45 5.70
N ASN A 246 13.72 -23.64 6.78
CA ASN A 246 13.14 -24.01 8.07
C ASN A 246 11.63 -24.23 7.96
N THR A 247 10.95 -23.45 7.12
CA THR A 247 9.51 -23.66 6.83
C THR A 247 9.23 -25.05 6.25
N LYS A 248 10.07 -25.53 5.31
CA LYS A 248 9.95 -26.87 4.74
C LYS A 248 10.20 -27.98 5.78
N VAL A 249 11.20 -27.78 6.63
CA VAL A 249 11.52 -28.74 7.72
C VAL A 249 10.38 -28.73 8.74
N ALA A 250 9.89 -27.55 9.14
CA ALA A 250 8.76 -27.39 10.04
C ALA A 250 7.51 -28.11 9.48
N LEU A 251 7.17 -27.93 8.19
CA LEU A 251 6.05 -28.60 7.53
C LEU A 251 6.16 -30.15 7.66
N ASN A 252 7.36 -30.70 7.43
CA ASN A 252 7.57 -32.13 7.56
C ASN A 252 7.44 -32.61 9.01
N ASN A 253 7.85 -31.80 9.98
CA ASN A 253 7.73 -32.14 11.40
C ASN A 253 6.30 -31.97 11.90
N ILE A 254 5.57 -30.95 11.45
CA ILE A 254 4.14 -30.76 11.73
C ILE A 254 3.32 -31.96 11.28
N LYS A 255 3.56 -32.46 10.06
CA LYS A 255 2.86 -33.64 9.53
C LYS A 255 3.10 -34.93 10.30
N LYS A 256 4.11 -34.98 11.17
CA LYS A 256 4.40 -36.16 12.05
C LYS A 256 3.60 -36.12 13.36
N ILE A 257 2.99 -35.01 13.72
CA ILE A 257 2.14 -34.88 14.91
C ILE A 257 0.97 -35.87 14.76
N LYS A 258 0.66 -36.56 15.86
CA LYS A 258 -0.39 -37.61 15.89
C LYS A 258 -1.78 -36.99 15.99
N ILE A 259 -2.26 -36.44 14.89
CA ILE A 259 -3.63 -35.95 14.69
C ILE A 259 -4.22 -36.50 13.41
N ASP A 260 -5.53 -36.42 13.32
CA ASP A 260 -6.27 -36.84 12.11
C ASP A 260 -6.15 -35.75 11.03
N TRP A 261 -5.06 -35.79 10.25
CA TRP A 261 -4.77 -34.84 9.18
C TRP A 261 -5.81 -34.83 8.06
N SER A 262 -6.74 -35.83 7.99
CA SER A 262 -7.83 -35.78 7.02
C SER A 262 -8.79 -34.61 7.24
N LYS A 263 -8.82 -34.05 8.44
CA LYS A 263 -9.68 -32.93 8.86
C LYS A 263 -9.01 -31.58 8.73
N PHE A 264 -7.69 -31.54 8.56
CA PHE A 264 -6.92 -30.31 8.58
C PHE A 264 -6.13 -30.13 7.29
N ASN A 265 -6.02 -28.89 6.88
CA ASN A 265 -5.13 -28.47 5.81
C ASN A 265 -3.92 -27.73 6.39
N VAL A 266 -2.72 -28.15 6.00
CA VAL A 266 -1.49 -27.41 6.28
C VAL A 266 -0.97 -26.89 4.95
N SER A 267 -1.09 -25.61 4.75
CA SER A 267 -0.63 -24.95 3.53
C SER A 267 0.36 -23.83 3.86
N SER A 268 1.23 -23.51 2.93
CA SER A 268 1.87 -22.22 2.93
C SER A 268 0.78 -21.15 2.73
N ASP A 269 0.90 -20.03 3.43
CA ASP A 269 -0.12 -18.95 3.40
C ASP A 269 -0.30 -18.28 2.02
N ASN A 270 0.14 -18.95 0.95
CA ASN A 270 0.06 -18.49 -0.43
C ASN A 270 -1.37 -18.15 -0.86
N HIS A 271 -2.35 -18.95 -0.45
CA HIS A 271 -3.74 -18.75 -0.87
C HIS A 271 -4.35 -17.43 -0.40
N VAL A 272 -3.95 -16.93 0.79
CA VAL A 272 -4.45 -15.66 1.31
C VAL A 272 -3.91 -14.48 0.48
N PHE A 273 -2.74 -14.66 -0.14
CA PHE A 273 -2.11 -13.64 -0.98
C PHE A 273 -2.43 -13.81 -2.46
N GLU A 274 -2.99 -14.94 -2.90
CA GLU A 274 -3.29 -15.19 -4.33
C GLU A 274 -4.19 -14.11 -4.92
N GLU A 275 -5.29 -13.76 -4.26
CA GLU A 275 -6.19 -12.69 -4.72
C GLU A 275 -5.48 -11.32 -4.77
N THR A 276 -4.64 -11.06 -3.77
CA THR A 276 -3.84 -9.81 -3.72
C THR A 276 -2.77 -9.81 -4.80
N LEU A 277 -2.10 -10.94 -5.03
CA LEU A 277 -1.08 -11.08 -6.09
C LEU A 277 -1.71 -10.96 -7.48
N GLU A 278 -2.89 -11.53 -7.71
CA GLU A 278 -3.63 -11.40 -8.97
C GLU A 278 -4.03 -9.93 -9.23
N SER A 279 -4.48 -9.23 -8.20
CA SER A 279 -4.76 -7.79 -8.29
C SER A 279 -3.50 -6.98 -8.60
N ILE A 280 -2.36 -7.33 -8.00
CA ILE A 280 -1.05 -6.72 -8.27
C ILE A 280 -0.63 -6.95 -9.72
N ASP A 281 -0.80 -8.17 -10.24
CA ASP A 281 -0.47 -8.49 -11.62
C ASP A 281 -1.38 -7.74 -12.62
N GLY A 282 -2.65 -7.61 -12.30
CA GLY A 282 -3.59 -6.78 -13.08
C GLY A 282 -3.13 -5.32 -13.18
N ILE A 283 -2.75 -4.72 -12.06
CA ILE A 283 -2.24 -3.34 -12.04
C ILE A 283 -0.93 -3.22 -12.80
N LYS A 284 0.02 -4.15 -12.65
CA LYS A 284 1.27 -4.18 -13.44
C LYS A 284 0.99 -4.21 -14.94
N HIS A 285 0.01 -5.01 -15.37
CA HIS A 285 -0.37 -5.11 -16.78
C HIS A 285 -0.91 -3.77 -17.31
N ILE A 286 -1.80 -3.12 -16.56
CA ILE A 286 -2.35 -1.80 -16.89
C ILE A 286 -1.23 -0.77 -16.98
N ILE A 287 -0.35 -0.69 -15.98
CA ILE A 287 0.77 0.26 -15.95
C ILE A 287 1.72 0.03 -17.13
N LYS A 288 1.98 -1.23 -17.48
CA LYS A 288 2.82 -1.59 -18.63
C LYS A 288 2.21 -1.06 -19.94
N ILE A 289 0.90 -1.26 -20.15
CA ILE A 289 0.19 -0.74 -21.32
C ILE A 289 0.25 0.78 -21.34
N MET A 290 -0.03 1.45 -20.22
CA MET A 290 0.06 2.91 -20.10
C MET A 290 1.46 3.43 -20.43
N THR A 291 2.50 2.79 -19.90
CA THR A 291 3.91 3.18 -20.15
C THR A 291 4.23 3.11 -21.64
N TYR A 292 3.88 2.03 -22.32
CA TYR A 292 4.10 1.91 -23.76
C TYR A 292 3.29 2.92 -24.56
N SER A 293 2.04 3.16 -24.19
CA SER A 293 1.19 4.17 -24.85
C SER A 293 1.78 5.57 -24.73
N ILE A 294 2.26 5.94 -23.54
CA ILE A 294 2.90 7.24 -23.30
C ILE A 294 4.23 7.34 -24.08
N MET A 295 5.02 6.27 -24.15
CA MET A 295 6.26 6.25 -24.93
C MET A 295 5.97 6.48 -26.42
N ILE A 296 5.07 5.71 -27.00
CA ILE A 296 4.72 5.80 -28.43
C ILE A 296 4.14 7.17 -28.74
N GLY A 297 3.15 7.62 -27.95
CA GLY A 297 2.54 8.94 -28.11
C GLY A 297 3.55 10.08 -27.95
N GLY A 298 4.40 10.01 -26.93
CA GLY A 298 5.44 10.99 -26.67
C GLY A 298 6.47 11.08 -27.82
N ILE A 299 6.95 9.94 -28.33
CA ILE A 299 7.87 9.89 -29.47
C ILE A 299 7.19 10.47 -30.72
N THR A 300 5.93 10.14 -30.98
CA THR A 300 5.17 10.63 -32.12
C THR A 300 5.02 12.15 -32.08
N VAL A 301 4.58 12.70 -30.95
CA VAL A 301 4.39 14.14 -30.76
C VAL A 301 5.73 14.88 -30.87
N LEU A 302 6.80 14.38 -30.22
CA LEU A 302 8.13 14.98 -30.29
C LEU A 302 8.68 14.95 -31.72
N SER A 303 8.49 13.84 -32.46
CA SER A 303 8.94 13.72 -33.85
C SER A 303 8.22 14.73 -34.75
N LEU A 304 6.90 14.91 -34.61
CA LEU A 304 6.13 15.90 -35.36
C LEU A 304 6.63 17.32 -35.09
N ILE A 305 6.86 17.66 -33.84
CA ILE A 305 7.37 18.99 -33.46
C ILE A 305 8.77 19.23 -34.02
N LEU A 306 9.65 18.21 -33.96
CA LEU A 306 11.00 18.30 -34.51
C LEU A 306 10.99 18.48 -36.06
N ILE A 307 10.09 17.78 -36.75
CA ILE A 307 9.92 17.93 -38.21
C ILE A 307 9.46 19.36 -38.54
N LEU A 308 8.47 19.89 -37.81
CA LEU A 308 8.02 21.28 -38.00
C LEU A 308 9.15 22.27 -37.72
N TRP A 309 9.94 22.02 -36.67
CA TRP A 309 11.07 22.86 -36.29
C TRP A 309 12.17 22.86 -37.35
N LEU A 310 12.53 21.68 -37.90
CA LEU A 310 13.51 21.56 -38.99
C LEU A 310 13.00 22.27 -40.26
N ARG A 311 11.71 22.13 -40.59
CA ARG A 311 11.11 22.77 -41.78
C ARG A 311 11.28 24.29 -41.79
N GLU A 312 11.11 24.92 -40.62
CA GLU A 312 11.27 26.37 -40.50
C GLU A 312 12.73 26.83 -40.58
N ARG A 313 13.71 25.93 -40.36
CA ARG A 313 15.17 26.24 -40.41
C ARG A 313 15.82 25.87 -41.70
N ILE A 314 15.06 25.42 -42.69
CA ILE A 314 15.64 24.97 -43.99
C ILE A 314 16.49 26.05 -44.64
N TYR A 315 16.06 27.31 -44.59
CA TYR A 315 16.85 28.43 -45.11
C TYR A 315 18.13 28.70 -44.30
N GLU A 316 18.09 28.65 -43.00
CA GLU A 316 19.26 28.81 -42.13
C GLU A 316 20.30 27.68 -42.41
N ILE A 317 19.81 26.44 -42.55
CA ILE A 317 20.61 25.28 -42.87
C ILE A 317 21.26 25.44 -44.26
N GLY A 318 20.51 25.93 -45.26
CA GLY A 318 21.03 26.21 -46.60
C GLY A 318 22.15 27.26 -46.60
N ILE A 319 21.98 28.34 -45.84
CA ILE A 319 23.02 29.38 -45.68
C ILE A 319 24.28 28.79 -45.01
N LEU A 320 24.11 28.00 -43.92
CA LEU A 320 25.26 27.38 -43.25
C LEU A 320 26.01 26.40 -44.12
N LEU A 321 25.31 25.66 -44.97
CA LEU A 321 25.90 24.76 -45.95
C LEU A 321 26.67 25.51 -47.07
N SER A 322 26.11 26.64 -47.53
CA SER A 322 26.77 27.47 -48.58
C SER A 322 28.03 28.14 -48.09
N ILE A 323 28.13 28.44 -46.78
CA ILE A 323 29.34 28.98 -46.13
C ILE A 323 30.39 27.84 -45.86
N GLY A 324 30.07 26.59 -46.19
CA GLY A 324 30.97 25.45 -46.05
C GLY A 324 30.99 24.76 -44.69
N ILE A 325 29.96 25.00 -43.84
CA ILE A 325 29.81 24.30 -42.56
C ILE A 325 29.40 22.86 -42.84
N SER A 326 30.12 21.89 -42.31
CA SER A 326 29.82 20.46 -42.51
C SER A 326 28.46 20.07 -41.91
N LYS A 327 27.75 19.15 -42.59
CA LYS A 327 26.44 18.61 -42.14
C LYS A 327 26.47 18.10 -40.69
N ILE A 328 27.57 17.43 -40.32
CA ILE A 328 27.74 16.88 -38.95
C ILE A 328 27.73 18.02 -37.90
N LYS A 329 28.37 19.15 -38.17
CA LYS A 329 28.39 20.30 -37.26
C LYS A 329 27.00 20.88 -37.07
N ILE A 330 26.19 20.91 -38.12
CA ILE A 330 24.78 21.39 -38.05
C ILE A 330 23.93 20.44 -37.20
N VAL A 331 24.03 19.13 -37.43
CA VAL A 331 23.33 18.11 -36.65
C VAL A 331 23.73 18.17 -35.16
N THR A 332 25.03 18.28 -34.87
CA THR A 332 25.52 18.41 -33.49
C THR A 332 24.96 19.65 -32.80
N GLN A 333 24.77 20.75 -33.51
CA GLN A 333 24.15 21.94 -32.93
C GLN A 333 22.69 21.69 -32.54
N PHE A 334 21.91 21.00 -33.38
CA PHE A 334 20.54 20.61 -33.06
C PHE A 334 20.44 19.67 -31.83
N ILE A 335 21.34 18.69 -31.78
CA ILE A 335 21.41 17.78 -30.62
C ILE A 335 21.72 18.56 -29.34
N LEU A 336 22.66 19.52 -29.37
CA LEU A 336 22.98 20.38 -28.24
C LEU A 336 21.77 21.23 -27.79
N GLU A 337 21.02 21.81 -28.75
CA GLU A 337 19.82 22.57 -28.44
C GLU A 337 18.77 21.73 -27.72
N LEU A 338 18.49 20.50 -28.20
CA LEU A 338 17.59 19.55 -27.56
C LEU A 338 18.09 19.14 -26.17
N LEU A 339 19.39 18.92 -26.02
CA LEU A 339 19.99 18.52 -24.75
C LEU A 339 19.83 19.61 -23.68
N PHE A 340 20.02 20.89 -24.07
CA PHE A 340 19.81 22.02 -23.17
C PHE A 340 18.35 22.21 -22.74
N ILE A 341 17.38 21.79 -23.58
CA ILE A 341 15.96 21.83 -23.23
C ILE A 341 15.60 20.62 -22.38
N SER A 342 16.13 19.43 -22.72
CA SER A 342 15.75 18.18 -22.03
C SER A 342 16.27 18.08 -20.60
N LEU A 343 17.47 18.62 -20.29
CA LEU A 343 18.02 18.57 -18.95
C LEU A 343 17.14 19.28 -17.90
N PRO A 344 16.73 20.56 -18.07
CA PRO A 344 15.83 21.20 -17.14
C PRO A 344 14.42 20.57 -17.14
N SER A 345 13.94 20.08 -18.30
CA SER A 345 12.68 19.33 -18.37
C SER A 345 12.71 18.07 -17.52
N PHE A 346 13.83 17.33 -17.56
CA PHE A 346 14.03 16.14 -16.75
C PHE A 346 13.99 16.46 -15.24
N VAL A 347 14.68 17.51 -14.81
CA VAL A 347 14.66 17.92 -13.40
C VAL A 347 13.26 18.31 -12.96
N LEU A 348 12.54 19.11 -13.77
CA LEU A 348 11.19 19.52 -13.45
C LEU A 348 10.18 18.34 -13.47
N SER A 349 10.41 17.36 -14.36
CA SER A 349 9.54 16.18 -14.45
C SER A 349 9.55 15.32 -13.20
N LEU A 350 10.63 15.30 -12.42
CA LEU A 350 10.70 14.60 -11.15
C LEU A 350 9.74 15.20 -10.11
N PHE A 351 9.62 16.54 -10.09
CA PHE A 351 8.69 17.23 -9.18
C PHE A 351 7.24 17.05 -9.63
N ILE A 352 6.96 17.30 -10.89
CA ILE A 352 5.60 17.18 -11.44
C ILE A 352 5.14 15.72 -11.41
N GLY A 353 6.02 14.76 -11.69
CA GLY A 353 5.71 13.35 -11.62
C GLY A 353 5.30 12.87 -10.22
N ASN A 354 5.89 13.40 -9.16
CA ASN A 354 5.44 13.15 -7.79
C ASN A 354 4.05 13.73 -7.53
N VAL A 355 3.75 14.92 -8.06
CA VAL A 355 2.42 15.52 -7.94
C VAL A 355 1.38 14.69 -8.70
N ILE A 356 1.69 14.29 -9.93
CA ILE A 356 0.81 13.42 -10.74
C ILE A 356 0.57 12.09 -10.03
N LEU A 357 1.61 11.49 -9.47
CA LEU A 357 1.49 10.25 -8.69
C LEU A 357 0.54 10.44 -7.51
N ASN A 358 0.67 11.51 -6.74
CA ASN A 358 -0.22 11.80 -5.62
C ASN A 358 -1.68 12.03 -6.06
N ILE A 359 -1.89 12.66 -7.23
CA ILE A 359 -3.24 12.87 -7.79
C ILE A 359 -3.84 11.53 -8.25
N ILE A 360 -3.07 10.71 -8.96
CA ILE A 360 -3.53 9.39 -9.43
C ILE A 360 -3.88 8.53 -8.21
N VAL A 361 -2.97 8.45 -7.26
CA VAL A 361 -3.13 7.69 -6.03
C VAL A 361 -4.32 8.21 -5.22
N GLY A 362 -4.46 9.53 -5.03
CA GLY A 362 -5.59 10.14 -4.33
C GLY A 362 -6.92 10.03 -5.08
N GLY A 363 -6.88 10.02 -6.42
CA GLY A 363 -8.08 9.79 -7.24
C GLY A 363 -8.61 8.36 -7.16
N PHE A 364 -7.72 7.38 -7.04
CA PHE A 364 -8.11 5.99 -6.76
C PHE A 364 -8.64 5.81 -5.33
N MET A 365 -8.22 6.65 -4.36
CA MET A 365 -8.77 6.63 -2.99
C MET A 365 -10.23 7.08 -2.90
N ASN A 366 -10.67 7.92 -3.81
CA ASN A 366 -12.07 8.39 -3.85
C ASN A 366 -13.01 7.44 -4.62
N TYR A 367 -12.48 6.43 -5.29
CA TYR A 367 -13.25 5.37 -5.95
C TYR A 367 -13.12 4.07 -5.14
N ASP A 368 -14.18 3.64 -4.59
CA ASP A 368 -14.49 2.73 -3.50
C ASP A 368 -13.79 1.37 -3.37
N ASP A 369 -12.82 0.97 -4.20
CA ASP A 369 -12.33 -0.42 -4.17
C ASP A 369 -10.80 -0.65 -4.21
N SER A 370 -9.95 0.37 -4.21
CA SER A 370 -8.52 0.16 -4.49
C SER A 370 -7.52 0.72 -3.47
N THR A 371 -7.94 0.92 -2.23
CA THR A 371 -7.12 1.57 -1.18
C THR A 371 -5.90 0.76 -0.73
N ILE A 372 -5.83 -0.52 -1.08
CA ILE A 372 -4.81 -1.48 -0.65
C ILE A 372 -3.38 -1.11 -1.07
N MET A 373 -3.24 -0.51 -2.26
CA MET A 373 -1.90 -0.21 -2.81
C MET A 373 -1.40 1.19 -2.52
N VAL A 374 -2.28 2.08 -2.17
CA VAL A 374 -2.04 3.51 -2.21
C VAL A 374 -1.15 3.97 -1.08
N ASP A 375 -1.37 3.49 0.14
CA ASP A 375 -0.57 3.86 1.31
C ASP A 375 0.87 3.30 1.24
N SER A 376 1.04 2.09 0.71
CA SER A 376 2.38 1.53 0.49
C SER A 376 3.15 2.25 -0.62
N LEU A 377 2.44 2.71 -1.66
CA LEU A 377 2.99 3.52 -2.75
C LEU A 377 3.42 4.92 -2.26
N LEU A 378 2.64 5.54 -1.39
CA LEU A 378 2.95 6.85 -0.82
C LEU A 378 4.10 6.79 0.20
N LYS A 379 4.17 5.75 1.03
CA LYS A 379 5.21 5.59 2.03
C LYS A 379 6.60 5.36 1.42
N SER A 380 6.66 4.67 0.29
CA SER A 380 7.90 4.47 -0.49
C SER A 380 8.42 5.77 -1.13
N ASN A 381 7.55 6.71 -1.49
CA ASN A 381 7.91 7.95 -2.17
C ASN A 381 8.23 9.11 -1.20
N ASN A 382 7.76 9.08 0.03
CA ASN A 382 8.07 10.11 1.03
C ASN A 382 9.57 10.21 1.35
N LEU A 383 10.35 9.13 1.17
CA LEU A 383 11.80 9.14 1.33
C LEU A 383 12.49 10.02 0.27
N ILE A 384 12.04 10.02 -0.99
CA ILE A 384 12.62 10.82 -2.06
C ILE A 384 12.21 12.30 -1.92
N SER A 385 10.95 12.58 -1.57
CA SER A 385 10.49 13.95 -1.30
C SER A 385 11.18 14.54 -0.07
N TYR A 386 11.45 13.73 0.96
CA TYR A 386 12.19 14.13 2.15
C TYR A 386 13.67 14.44 1.84
N ILE A 387 14.34 13.63 1.02
CA ILE A 387 15.73 13.86 0.60
C ILE A 387 15.83 15.11 -0.27
N ILE A 388 14.86 15.35 -1.17
CA ILE A 388 14.85 16.53 -2.05
C ILE A 388 14.50 17.80 -1.23
N SER A 389 13.54 17.74 -0.32
CA SER A 389 13.17 18.89 0.53
C SER A 389 14.29 19.27 1.50
N THR A 390 15.03 18.32 2.05
CA THR A 390 16.20 18.58 2.90
C THR A 390 17.37 19.15 2.10
N LYS A 391 17.62 18.66 0.88
CA LYS A 391 18.66 19.24 0.00
C LYS A 391 18.30 20.65 -0.49
N LEU A 392 17.05 20.89 -0.87
CA LEU A 392 16.59 22.23 -1.29
C LEU A 392 16.56 23.22 -0.12
N ARG A 393 16.23 22.79 1.09
CA ARG A 393 16.30 23.63 2.28
C ARG A 393 17.74 24.04 2.59
N ASN A 394 18.71 23.16 2.39
CA ASN A 394 20.13 23.46 2.54
C ASN A 394 20.67 24.39 1.43
N ILE A 395 20.12 24.32 0.21
CA ILE A 395 20.48 25.22 -0.89
C ILE A 395 19.92 26.63 -0.63
N ASN A 396 18.68 26.75 -0.16
CA ASN A 396 18.10 28.05 0.19
C ASN A 396 18.82 28.76 1.36
N TRP A 397 19.34 27.99 2.33
CA TRP A 397 20.16 28.54 3.40
C TRP A 397 21.48 29.11 2.89
N ASN A 398 22.12 28.42 1.94
CA ASN A 398 23.36 28.92 1.34
C ASN A 398 23.14 30.16 0.45
N TYR A 399 22.02 30.24 -0.27
CA TYR A 399 21.67 31.47 -1.04
C TYR A 399 21.30 32.64 -0.13
N CYS A 400 20.61 32.39 0.98
CA CYS A 400 20.32 33.43 1.97
C CYS A 400 21.60 33.95 2.65
N TYR A 401 22.57 33.03 2.93
CA TYR A 401 23.86 33.43 3.52
C TYR A 401 24.72 34.25 2.54
N ILE A 402 24.76 33.85 1.27
CA ILE A 402 25.48 34.60 0.24
C ILE A 402 24.82 35.96 -0.05
N SER A 403 23.47 36.03 -0.08
CA SER A 403 22.76 37.29 -0.25
C SER A 403 22.93 38.25 0.97
N TYR A 404 23.05 37.71 2.17
CA TYR A 404 23.35 38.50 3.36
C TYR A 404 24.78 39.00 3.38
N TYR A 405 25.76 38.20 2.90
CA TYR A 405 27.17 38.60 2.81
C TYR A 405 27.42 39.65 1.72
N CYS A 406 26.72 39.57 0.58
CA CYS A 406 26.81 40.60 -0.48
C CYS A 406 26.18 41.91 -0.05
N LYS A 407 25.08 41.89 0.74
CA LYS A 407 24.49 43.16 1.27
C LYS A 407 25.28 43.79 2.39
N PHE A 408 26.16 43.06 3.06
CA PHE A 408 27.02 43.59 4.15
C PHE A 408 28.30 44.25 3.63
N ASN A 409 28.74 43.91 2.40
CA ASN A 409 29.93 44.49 1.78
C ASN A 409 29.66 45.74 0.93
N ASP A 410 28.37 46.10 0.69
CA ASP A 410 27.98 47.34 -0.03
C ASP A 410 27.70 48.51 0.94
N ILE A 411 27.99 48.39 2.24
CA ILE A 411 27.80 49.43 3.26
C ILE A 411 29.13 49.79 3.97
N ASN A 412 30.28 49.58 3.36
CA ASN A 412 31.54 50.17 3.83
C ASN A 412 32.29 50.84 2.69
#